data_39cd7b8f7efd9a271eddb23b1997be24
#
_entry.id   39cd7b8f7efd9a271eddb23b1997be24
#
_cell.length_a   1.000
_cell.length_b   1.000
_cell.length_c   1.000
_cell.angle_alpha   90.00
_cell.angle_beta   90.00
_cell.angle_gamma   90.00
#
_symmetry.space_group_name_H-M   'P 1'
#
loop_
_entity.id
_entity.type
_entity.pdbx_description
1 polymer ?
#
loop_
_entity_poly.entity_id
_entity_poly.type
_entity_poly.pdbx_seq_one_letter_code
_entity_poly.pdbx_strand_id
1 'polypeptide(L)'
;MGSPRDYKNTIVPNWCPGCGDFGIQNAIAAVCAAKGWPNEDIVLISGIGCSSRIGGYQYCYGAHTTHGRALPFAQGIKCANKDIHMIVCSGDGDSYAIGLGHALHAMKRNMDITYIVFDNQVYGLTKGQTSPMSSKGFVTKTTPDGNPLTPLDAPSMALAAGATFVAQAYAIDMKNMVDVITKAVDHKGFSYVNIFTPCVTFNQFNTVEWYNGHLKKLADIRENYDPHDKAAAFHLLSDTDSLVPVSYTHLTLPTSDLV
;
A
#
# COMPACT_ATOMS: atom_id res chain seq x y z
N MET A 1 -26.30 6.60 -0.66
CA MET A 1 -24.86 6.42 -0.50
C MET A 1 -24.57 6.39 0.99
N GLY A 2 -23.82 5.39 1.47
CA GLY A 2 -23.43 5.28 2.87
C GLY A 2 -22.45 6.37 3.27
N SER A 3 -22.32 6.60 4.58
CA SER A 3 -21.27 7.46 5.15
C SER A 3 -19.97 6.63 5.29
N PRO A 4 -18.76 7.23 5.18
CA PRO A 4 -17.52 6.55 5.52
C PRO A 4 -17.51 5.92 6.92
N ARG A 5 -18.36 6.42 7.82
CA ARG A 5 -18.53 5.87 9.18
C ARG A 5 -19.15 4.48 9.17
N ASP A 6 -20.01 4.18 8.20
CA ASP A 6 -20.70 2.89 8.08
C ASP A 6 -19.76 1.73 7.74
N TYR A 7 -18.55 2.05 7.27
CA TYR A 7 -17.48 1.10 6.92
C TYR A 7 -16.44 0.93 8.03
N LYS A 8 -16.68 1.48 9.21
CA LYS A 8 -15.82 1.32 10.39
C LYS A 8 -16.61 0.65 11.50
N ASN A 9 -15.97 -0.27 12.20
CA ASN A 9 -16.58 -0.85 13.39
C ASN A 9 -16.43 0.06 14.63
N THR A 10 -16.88 -0.40 15.79
CA THR A 10 -16.87 0.35 17.05
C THR A 10 -15.54 0.23 17.82
N ILE A 11 -14.59 -0.57 17.34
CA ILE A 11 -13.30 -0.76 17.99
C ILE A 11 -12.44 0.46 17.74
N VAL A 12 -11.99 1.10 18.82
CA VAL A 12 -11.07 2.25 18.72
C VAL A 12 -9.70 1.75 18.29
N PRO A 13 -9.15 2.27 17.17
CA PRO A 13 -7.80 1.91 16.75
C PRO A 13 -6.77 2.26 17.81
N ASN A 14 -5.83 1.36 18.05
CA ASN A 14 -4.77 1.54 19.04
C ASN A 14 -3.43 1.99 18.42
N TRP A 15 -3.47 2.59 17.23
CA TRP A 15 -2.31 3.24 16.65
C TRP A 15 -1.85 4.45 17.46
N CYS A 16 -0.59 4.83 17.32
CA CYS A 16 -0.04 5.99 18.00
C CYS A 16 -0.77 7.28 17.58
N PRO A 17 -1.00 8.24 18.49
CA PRO A 17 -1.54 9.54 18.12
C PRO A 17 -0.71 10.21 17.02
N GLY A 18 -1.35 10.62 15.93
CA GLY A 18 -0.68 11.21 14.76
C GLY A 18 -0.14 10.20 13.74
N CYS A 19 -0.35 8.89 13.94
CA CYS A 19 0.04 7.88 12.97
C CYS A 19 -0.73 8.04 11.65
N GLY A 20 -0.04 7.91 10.52
CA GLY A 20 -0.65 7.98 9.19
C GLY A 20 -1.65 6.87 8.88
N ASP A 21 -1.61 5.75 9.61
CA ASP A 21 -2.53 4.62 9.46
C ASP A 21 -4.00 5.04 9.63
N PHE A 22 -4.29 6.03 10.50
CA PHE A 22 -5.64 6.61 10.63
C PHE A 22 -6.13 7.26 9.33
N GLY A 23 -5.22 7.96 8.62
CA GLY A 23 -5.52 8.56 7.32
C GLY A 23 -5.91 7.52 6.29
N ILE A 24 -5.15 6.43 6.21
CA ILE A 24 -5.39 5.35 5.24
C ILE A 24 -6.71 4.63 5.56
N GLN A 25 -7.01 4.37 6.84
CA GLN A 25 -8.30 3.82 7.25
C GLN A 25 -9.46 4.70 6.78
N ASN A 26 -9.33 6.03 6.98
CA ASN A 26 -10.33 6.99 6.56
C ASN A 26 -10.53 7.00 5.03
N ALA A 27 -9.43 6.92 4.28
CA ALA A 27 -9.47 6.89 2.82
C ALA A 27 -10.15 5.63 2.28
N ILE A 28 -9.81 4.45 2.81
CA ILE A 28 -10.46 3.18 2.41
C ILE A 28 -11.96 3.26 2.70
N ALA A 29 -12.35 3.71 3.90
CA ALA A 29 -13.77 3.86 4.25
C ALA A 29 -14.49 4.86 3.34
N ALA A 30 -13.83 5.98 2.97
CA ALA A 30 -14.40 6.97 2.05
C ALA A 30 -14.59 6.40 0.64
N VAL A 31 -13.64 5.61 0.14
CA VAL A 31 -13.75 4.94 -1.16
C VAL A 31 -14.89 3.93 -1.15
N CYS A 32 -14.99 3.06 -0.15
CA CYS A 32 -16.08 2.10 -0.03
C CYS A 32 -17.44 2.79 -0.01
N ALA A 33 -17.57 3.90 0.74
CA ALA A 33 -18.78 4.70 0.81
C ALA A 33 -19.15 5.35 -0.53
N ALA A 34 -18.15 5.90 -1.23
CA ALA A 34 -18.35 6.51 -2.55
C ALA A 34 -18.77 5.48 -3.61
N LYS A 35 -18.27 4.23 -3.51
CA LYS A 35 -18.66 3.10 -4.36
C LYS A 35 -20.03 2.54 -3.99
N GLY A 36 -20.52 2.80 -2.78
CA GLY A 36 -21.80 2.26 -2.30
C GLY A 36 -21.77 0.73 -2.16
N TRP A 37 -20.60 0.14 -1.90
CA TRP A 37 -20.48 -1.30 -1.77
C TRP A 37 -21.17 -1.81 -0.50
N PRO A 38 -21.94 -2.90 -0.56
CA PRO A 38 -22.39 -3.58 0.64
C PRO A 38 -21.20 -4.07 1.47
N ASN A 39 -21.28 -3.95 2.79
CA ASN A 39 -20.18 -4.37 3.67
C ASN A 39 -19.84 -5.87 3.55
N GLU A 40 -20.86 -6.68 3.23
CA GLU A 40 -20.74 -8.13 2.98
C GLU A 40 -20.03 -8.51 1.68
N ASP A 41 -19.92 -7.58 0.74
CA ASP A 41 -19.19 -7.80 -0.53
C ASP A 41 -17.73 -7.35 -0.45
N ILE A 42 -17.33 -6.74 0.67
CA ILE A 42 -15.96 -6.29 0.91
C ILE A 42 -15.22 -7.31 1.76
N VAL A 43 -14.04 -7.72 1.30
CA VAL A 43 -13.13 -8.56 2.07
C VAL A 43 -11.78 -7.87 2.23
N LEU A 44 -11.40 -7.55 3.47
CA LEU A 44 -10.13 -6.94 3.81
C LEU A 44 -9.21 -7.97 4.47
N ILE A 45 -8.12 -8.31 3.81
CA ILE A 45 -7.11 -9.24 4.34
C ILE A 45 -5.87 -8.46 4.75
N SER A 46 -5.31 -8.80 5.90
CA SER A 46 -4.11 -8.15 6.40
C SER A 46 -3.06 -9.15 6.89
N GLY A 47 -1.79 -8.74 6.85
CA GLY A 47 -0.66 -9.50 7.38
C GLY A 47 -0.40 -9.20 8.85
N ILE A 48 0.84 -8.88 9.24
CA ILE A 48 1.23 -8.56 10.62
C ILE A 48 1.97 -7.21 10.64
N GLY A 49 1.69 -6.42 11.67
CA GLY A 49 2.29 -5.11 11.92
C GLY A 49 1.24 -4.07 12.33
N CYS A 50 1.67 -2.83 12.52
CA CYS A 50 0.75 -1.72 12.88
C CYS A 50 -0.34 -1.55 11.83
N SER A 51 0.05 -1.44 10.57
CA SER A 51 -0.83 -1.33 9.40
C SER A 51 -1.86 -2.46 9.32
N SER A 52 -1.43 -3.67 9.61
CA SER A 52 -2.24 -4.89 9.47
C SER A 52 -3.36 -5.01 10.51
N ARG A 53 -3.35 -4.18 11.54
CA ARG A 53 -4.46 -4.09 12.51
C ARG A 53 -5.73 -3.49 11.89
N ILE A 54 -5.63 -2.84 10.74
CA ILE A 54 -6.77 -2.23 10.03
C ILE A 54 -7.92 -3.22 9.81
N GLY A 55 -7.64 -4.50 9.58
CA GLY A 55 -8.65 -5.55 9.44
C GLY A 55 -9.58 -5.67 10.65
N GLY A 56 -9.08 -5.31 11.85
CA GLY A 56 -9.87 -5.28 13.08
C GLY A 56 -10.67 -3.99 13.30
N TYR A 57 -10.54 -2.99 12.42
CA TYR A 57 -11.15 -1.67 12.58
C TYR A 57 -12.13 -1.30 11.47
N GLN A 58 -12.17 -2.07 10.40
CA GLN A 58 -13.16 -1.92 9.33
C GLN A 58 -14.39 -2.78 9.60
N TYR A 59 -15.54 -2.34 9.13
CA TYR A 59 -16.78 -3.10 9.19
C TYR A 59 -17.02 -3.79 7.84
N CYS A 60 -16.39 -4.93 7.67
CA CYS A 60 -16.47 -5.80 6.49
C CYS A 60 -15.98 -7.20 6.87
N TYR A 61 -16.10 -8.17 5.96
CA TYR A 61 -15.42 -9.45 6.14
C TYR A 61 -13.91 -9.32 6.02
N GLY A 62 -13.17 -10.18 6.70
CA GLY A 62 -11.71 -10.15 6.59
C GLY A 62 -11.01 -11.17 7.48
N ALA A 63 -9.69 -11.19 7.33
CA ALA A 63 -8.80 -12.01 8.15
C ALA A 63 -7.50 -11.27 8.42
N HIS A 64 -7.02 -11.39 9.65
CA HIS A 64 -5.67 -11.00 10.05
C HIS A 64 -4.81 -12.25 9.99
N THR A 65 -3.89 -12.32 9.02
CA THR A 65 -3.15 -13.55 8.68
C THR A 65 -1.78 -13.60 9.35
N THR A 66 -0.97 -14.59 9.01
CA THR A 66 0.43 -14.71 9.43
C THR A 66 1.29 -13.68 8.69
N HIS A 67 2.41 -13.29 9.29
CA HIS A 67 3.38 -12.34 8.73
C HIS A 67 3.81 -12.69 7.31
N GLY A 68 3.61 -11.75 6.39
CA GLY A 68 3.89 -11.89 4.96
C GLY A 68 2.97 -12.84 4.20
N ARG A 69 1.79 -13.19 4.75
CA ARG A 69 0.88 -14.19 4.14
C ARG A 69 -0.48 -13.62 3.73
N ALA A 70 -0.66 -12.32 3.79
CA ALA A 70 -1.92 -11.68 3.38
C ALA A 70 -2.28 -12.00 1.93
N LEU A 71 -1.35 -11.83 1.00
CA LEU A 71 -1.60 -12.03 -0.43
C LEU A 71 -1.94 -13.48 -0.82
N PRO A 72 -1.21 -14.53 -0.42
CA PRO A 72 -1.61 -15.89 -0.78
C PRO A 72 -2.97 -16.27 -0.18
N PHE A 73 -3.30 -15.78 1.02
CA PHE A 73 -4.61 -15.98 1.62
C PHE A 73 -5.72 -15.28 0.80
N ALA A 74 -5.51 -14.02 0.44
CA ALA A 74 -6.43 -13.24 -0.37
C ALA A 74 -6.66 -13.86 -1.76
N GLN A 75 -5.59 -14.34 -2.42
CA GLN A 75 -5.71 -15.04 -3.70
C GLN A 75 -6.59 -16.29 -3.59
N GLY A 76 -6.44 -17.09 -2.52
CA GLY A 76 -7.29 -18.25 -2.28
C GLY A 76 -8.76 -17.88 -2.16
N ILE A 77 -9.09 -16.82 -1.41
CA ILE A 77 -10.47 -16.34 -1.29
C ILE A 77 -10.99 -15.81 -2.64
N LYS A 78 -10.19 -15.03 -3.36
CA LYS A 78 -10.60 -14.47 -4.66
C LYS A 78 -10.81 -15.56 -5.73
N CYS A 79 -10.06 -16.65 -5.67
CA CYS A 79 -10.32 -17.85 -6.51
C CYS A 79 -11.67 -18.50 -6.18
N ALA A 80 -12.03 -18.57 -4.91
CA ALA A 80 -13.29 -19.19 -4.46
C ALA A 80 -14.51 -18.31 -4.75
N ASN A 81 -14.35 -16.97 -4.68
CA ASN A 81 -15.40 -16.00 -4.96
C ASN A 81 -14.82 -14.80 -5.73
N LYS A 82 -15.14 -14.72 -7.01
CA LYS A 82 -14.61 -13.68 -7.92
C LYS A 82 -15.34 -12.33 -7.79
N ASP A 83 -16.53 -12.30 -7.20
CA ASP A 83 -17.41 -11.12 -7.18
C ASP A 83 -17.09 -10.15 -6.04
N ILE A 84 -16.36 -10.60 -5.01
CA ILE A 84 -16.01 -9.79 -3.85
C ILE A 84 -15.02 -8.66 -4.19
N HIS A 85 -15.12 -7.56 -3.48
CA HIS A 85 -14.16 -6.47 -3.50
C HIS A 85 -13.00 -6.80 -2.55
N MET A 86 -11.86 -7.26 -3.13
CA MET A 86 -10.71 -7.71 -2.36
C MET A 86 -9.72 -6.58 -2.12
N ILE A 87 -9.56 -6.18 -0.85
CA ILE A 87 -8.56 -5.22 -0.40
C ILE A 87 -7.57 -5.96 0.51
N VAL A 88 -6.27 -5.82 0.23
CA VAL A 88 -5.21 -6.41 1.05
C VAL A 88 -4.35 -5.30 1.61
N CYS A 89 -4.13 -5.29 2.93
CA CYS A 89 -3.36 -4.27 3.63
C CYS A 89 -2.18 -4.91 4.36
N SER A 90 -0.98 -4.39 4.13
CA SER A 90 0.26 -4.85 4.77
C SER A 90 1.19 -3.67 5.05
N GLY A 91 2.11 -3.83 5.99
CA GLY A 91 3.23 -2.90 6.14
C GLY A 91 4.37 -3.24 5.18
N ASP A 92 5.30 -2.32 5.01
CA ASP A 92 6.49 -2.49 4.17
C ASP A 92 7.35 -3.70 4.61
N GLY A 93 7.59 -3.88 5.89
CA GLY A 93 8.30 -5.05 6.42
C GLY A 93 7.54 -6.37 6.21
N ASP A 94 6.22 -6.35 6.31
CA ASP A 94 5.35 -7.49 6.04
C ASP A 94 5.36 -7.87 4.56
N SER A 95 5.33 -6.86 3.70
CA SER A 95 5.26 -6.97 2.24
C SER A 95 6.58 -7.39 1.61
N TYR A 96 7.67 -6.71 1.99
CA TYR A 96 8.93 -6.72 1.23
C TYR A 96 10.07 -7.48 1.91
N ALA A 97 9.88 -7.95 3.14
CA ALA A 97 10.76 -8.92 3.76
C ALA A 97 10.19 -10.34 3.53
N ILE A 98 9.53 -10.90 4.51
CA ILE A 98 9.06 -12.29 4.47
C ILE A 98 7.94 -12.52 3.45
N GLY A 99 7.21 -11.47 3.06
CA GLY A 99 6.11 -11.52 2.07
C GLY A 99 6.54 -11.37 0.62
N LEU A 100 7.79 -10.97 0.33
CA LEU A 100 8.22 -10.53 -1.01
C LEU A 100 7.92 -11.55 -2.13
N GLY A 101 8.26 -12.82 -1.92
CA GLY A 101 7.98 -13.86 -2.90
C GLY A 101 6.50 -13.99 -3.24
N HIS A 102 5.62 -13.86 -2.25
CA HIS A 102 4.17 -13.87 -2.47
C HIS A 102 3.68 -12.63 -3.20
N ALA A 103 4.25 -11.45 -2.90
CA ALA A 103 3.92 -10.21 -3.58
C ALA A 103 4.24 -10.29 -5.08
N LEU A 104 5.45 -10.71 -5.44
CA LEU A 104 5.88 -10.87 -6.83
C LEU A 104 4.99 -11.86 -7.60
N HIS A 105 4.67 -13.00 -6.99
CA HIS A 105 3.78 -13.99 -7.61
C HIS A 105 2.33 -13.53 -7.73
N ALA A 106 1.82 -12.73 -6.80
CA ALA A 106 0.47 -12.14 -6.89
C ALA A 106 0.40 -11.12 -8.03
N MET A 107 1.39 -10.25 -8.14
CA MET A 107 1.55 -9.28 -9.24
C MET A 107 1.58 -9.98 -10.59
N LYS A 108 2.40 -11.04 -10.72
CA LYS A 108 2.51 -11.84 -11.95
C LYS A 108 1.18 -12.49 -12.35
N ARG A 109 0.38 -12.96 -11.39
CA ARG A 109 -0.92 -13.59 -11.67
C ARG A 109 -1.99 -12.59 -12.08
N ASN A 110 -1.79 -11.32 -11.79
CA ASN A 110 -2.68 -10.22 -12.13
C ASN A 110 -4.15 -10.44 -11.74
N MET A 111 -4.40 -11.05 -10.59
CA MET A 111 -5.75 -11.24 -10.06
C MET A 111 -6.35 -9.89 -9.63
N ASP A 112 -7.66 -9.74 -9.73
CA ASP A 112 -8.39 -8.53 -9.32
C ASP A 112 -8.35 -8.34 -7.79
N ILE A 113 -7.24 -7.78 -7.32
CA ILE A 113 -6.90 -7.54 -5.92
C ILE A 113 -6.30 -6.15 -5.78
N THR A 114 -6.81 -5.35 -4.87
CA THR A 114 -6.18 -4.07 -4.49
C THR A 114 -5.26 -4.29 -3.30
N TYR A 115 -3.95 -4.15 -3.53
CA TYR A 115 -2.92 -4.32 -2.52
C TYR A 115 -2.36 -2.97 -2.07
N ILE A 116 -2.62 -2.60 -0.82
CA ILE A 116 -2.20 -1.33 -0.22
C ILE A 116 -1.10 -1.62 0.80
N VAL A 117 0.09 -1.07 0.54
CA VAL A 117 1.22 -1.15 1.46
C VAL A 117 1.39 0.16 2.21
N PHE A 118 1.38 0.07 3.53
CA PHE A 118 1.61 1.19 4.45
C PHE A 118 3.12 1.26 4.69
N ASP A 119 3.78 2.14 3.97
CA ASP A 119 5.23 2.26 3.96
C ASP A 119 5.68 3.30 5.01
N ASN A 120 5.96 2.81 6.20
CA ASN A 120 6.48 3.63 7.29
C ASN A 120 8.00 3.48 7.49
N GLN A 121 8.65 2.68 6.66
CA GLN A 121 10.09 2.45 6.61
C GLN A 121 10.70 1.94 7.92
N VAL A 122 9.89 1.24 8.74
CA VAL A 122 10.33 0.68 10.03
C VAL A 122 9.42 -0.45 10.49
N TYR A 123 9.94 -1.43 11.20
CA TYR A 123 9.10 -2.35 11.97
C TYR A 123 8.60 -1.66 13.26
N GLY A 124 7.46 -0.95 13.15
CA GLY A 124 6.93 -0.16 14.26
C GLY A 124 6.37 -1.02 15.40
N LEU A 125 5.64 -2.10 15.09
CA LEU A 125 5.00 -2.96 16.09
C LEU A 125 6.03 -3.62 17.03
N THR A 126 7.20 -3.99 16.52
CA THR A 126 8.31 -4.60 17.28
C THR A 126 9.29 -3.57 17.84
N LYS A 127 8.93 -2.30 17.83
CA LYS A 127 9.62 -1.17 18.48
C LYS A 127 10.88 -0.66 17.75
N GLY A 128 10.88 -0.68 16.40
CA GLY A 128 11.77 0.18 15.65
C GLY A 128 12.98 -0.49 14.99
N GLN A 129 12.87 -1.73 14.54
CA GLN A 129 13.92 -2.34 13.69
C GLN A 129 13.83 -1.81 12.26
N THR A 130 14.96 -1.84 11.54
CA THR A 130 15.01 -1.48 10.11
C THR A 130 14.18 -2.47 9.28
N SER A 131 13.36 -1.94 8.38
CA SER A 131 12.62 -2.67 7.36
C SER A 131 13.38 -2.65 6.02
N PRO A 132 12.94 -3.39 4.98
CA PRO A 132 13.51 -3.29 3.65
C PRO A 132 13.42 -1.89 3.00
N MET A 133 12.50 -1.06 3.48
CA MET A 133 12.28 0.31 3.01
C MET A 133 13.03 1.37 3.83
N SER A 134 13.69 0.97 4.92
CA SER A 134 14.40 1.92 5.79
C SER A 134 15.53 2.64 5.05
N SER A 135 15.60 3.94 5.21
CA SER A 135 16.64 4.79 4.61
C SER A 135 18.04 4.33 5.03
N LYS A 136 19.00 4.46 4.10
CA LYS A 136 20.41 4.24 4.41
C LYS A 136 20.84 5.22 5.51
N GLY A 137 21.59 4.73 6.50
CA GLY A 137 22.03 5.51 7.65
C GLY A 137 21.00 5.59 8.80
N PHE A 138 19.80 5.03 8.65
CA PHE A 138 18.80 5.03 9.73
C PHE A 138 19.30 4.24 10.93
N VAL A 139 19.45 4.93 12.07
CA VAL A 139 19.97 4.36 13.33
C VAL A 139 18.82 3.78 14.14
N THR A 140 18.97 2.53 14.56
CA THR A 140 18.03 1.84 15.46
C THR A 140 18.80 1.07 16.55
N LYS A 141 18.07 0.49 17.50
CA LYS A 141 18.70 -0.36 18.54
C LYS A 141 19.40 -1.60 17.96
N THR A 142 18.93 -2.08 16.81
CA THR A 142 19.50 -3.27 16.13
C THR A 142 20.51 -2.91 15.06
N THR A 143 20.59 -1.65 14.66
CA THR A 143 21.54 -1.08 13.72
C THR A 143 22.16 0.20 14.28
N PRO A 144 22.96 0.12 15.35
CA PRO A 144 23.49 1.30 16.04
C PRO A 144 24.42 2.16 15.20
N ASP A 145 25.09 1.57 14.21
CA ASP A 145 25.97 2.26 13.25
C ASP A 145 25.21 2.78 12.01
N GLY A 146 23.89 2.69 12.01
CA GLY A 146 23.01 3.03 10.89
C GLY A 146 22.74 1.88 9.92
N ASN A 147 21.63 1.94 9.22
CA ASN A 147 21.27 0.96 8.19
C ASN A 147 22.28 1.01 7.02
N PRO A 148 23.02 -0.05 6.71
CA PRO A 148 23.99 -0.04 5.61
C PRO A 148 23.33 -0.20 4.24
N LEU A 149 22.07 -0.67 4.19
CA LEU A 149 21.39 -1.03 2.97
C LEU A 149 20.65 0.16 2.35
N THR A 150 20.56 0.16 1.03
CA THR A 150 19.68 1.07 0.28
C THR A 150 18.24 0.56 0.37
N PRO A 151 17.24 1.45 0.52
CA PRO A 151 15.84 1.06 0.45
C PRO A 151 15.51 0.30 -0.84
N LEU A 152 14.59 -0.64 -0.73
CA LEU A 152 14.09 -1.38 -1.87
C LEU A 152 13.26 -0.48 -2.78
N ASP A 153 13.47 -0.56 -4.10
CA ASP A 153 12.61 0.10 -5.07
C ASP A 153 11.37 -0.78 -5.35
N ALA A 154 10.41 -0.70 -4.45
CA ALA A 154 9.21 -1.52 -4.50
C ALA A 154 8.29 -1.20 -5.69
N PRO A 155 8.09 0.05 -6.13
CA PRO A 155 7.34 0.36 -7.34
C PRO A 155 7.97 -0.23 -8.61
N SER A 156 9.28 -0.10 -8.79
CA SER A 156 9.98 -0.70 -9.94
C SER A 156 9.88 -2.22 -9.94
N MET A 157 9.96 -2.84 -8.77
CA MET A 157 9.72 -4.29 -8.66
C MET A 157 8.30 -4.67 -9.05
N ALA A 158 7.29 -3.90 -8.63
CA ALA A 158 5.90 -4.14 -8.99
C ALA A 158 5.69 -4.05 -10.50
N LEU A 159 6.26 -3.03 -11.15
CA LEU A 159 6.26 -2.88 -12.61
C LEU A 159 6.95 -4.07 -13.31
N ALA A 160 8.13 -4.49 -12.82
CA ALA A 160 8.88 -5.61 -13.37
C ALA A 160 8.15 -6.95 -13.20
N ALA A 161 7.49 -7.15 -12.06
CA ALA A 161 6.71 -8.34 -11.75
C ALA A 161 5.39 -8.44 -12.56
N GLY A 162 4.96 -7.35 -13.20
CA GLY A 162 3.79 -7.36 -14.08
C GLY A 162 2.50 -6.88 -13.42
N ALA A 163 2.57 -6.15 -12.30
CA ALA A 163 1.41 -5.44 -11.77
C ALA A 163 0.87 -4.47 -12.84
N THR A 164 -0.44 -4.50 -13.07
CA THR A 164 -1.07 -3.72 -14.14
C THR A 164 -1.58 -2.36 -13.67
N PHE A 165 -1.60 -2.14 -12.36
CA PHE A 165 -1.75 -0.83 -11.74
C PHE A 165 -0.67 -0.67 -10.67
N VAL A 166 0.12 0.40 -10.75
CA VAL A 166 1.17 0.74 -9.77
C VAL A 166 1.02 2.21 -9.42
N ALA A 167 0.86 2.52 -8.14
CA ALA A 167 0.74 3.90 -7.68
C ALA A 167 1.38 4.11 -6.32
N GLN A 168 1.72 5.35 -6.05
CA GLN A 168 2.17 5.80 -4.74
C GLN A 168 1.30 6.96 -4.25
N ALA A 169 1.11 7.06 -2.94
CA ALA A 169 0.38 8.13 -2.29
C ALA A 169 1.05 8.51 -0.96
N TYR A 170 0.59 9.58 -0.35
CA TYR A 170 1.06 10.05 0.95
C TYR A 170 -0.09 10.10 1.96
N ALA A 171 0.09 9.49 3.13
CA ALA A 171 -0.97 9.29 4.11
C ALA A 171 -1.59 10.59 4.66
N ILE A 172 -0.91 11.74 4.48
CA ILE A 172 -1.40 13.06 4.92
C ILE A 172 -2.19 13.77 3.81
N ASP A 173 -1.92 13.46 2.53
CA ASP A 173 -2.71 14.00 1.41
C ASP A 173 -3.96 13.14 1.17
N MET A 174 -4.99 13.40 1.99
CA MET A 174 -6.26 12.65 1.95
C MET A 174 -6.91 12.67 0.56
N LYS A 175 -6.88 13.80 -0.13
CA LYS A 175 -7.52 13.94 -1.45
C LYS A 175 -6.83 13.07 -2.49
N ASN A 176 -5.51 13.12 -2.56
CA ASN A 176 -4.72 12.30 -3.48
C ASN A 176 -4.86 10.81 -3.13
N MET A 177 -4.83 10.46 -1.85
CA MET A 177 -4.95 9.09 -1.39
C MET A 177 -6.31 8.46 -1.76
N VAL A 178 -7.42 9.19 -1.58
CA VAL A 178 -8.75 8.74 -2.00
C VAL A 178 -8.83 8.58 -3.52
N ASP A 179 -8.28 9.51 -4.30
CA ASP A 179 -8.24 9.42 -5.77
C ASP A 179 -7.46 8.18 -6.23
N VAL A 180 -6.27 7.96 -5.68
CA VAL A 180 -5.41 6.81 -6.02
C VAL A 180 -6.08 5.50 -5.65
N ILE A 181 -6.62 5.37 -4.44
CA ILE A 181 -7.30 4.14 -4.00
C ILE A 181 -8.56 3.90 -4.85
N THR A 182 -9.31 4.96 -5.20
CA THR A 182 -10.48 4.83 -6.09
C THR A 182 -10.09 4.25 -7.45
N LYS A 183 -9.03 4.77 -8.07
CA LYS A 183 -8.52 4.24 -9.35
C LYS A 183 -8.03 2.80 -9.20
N ALA A 184 -7.38 2.48 -8.07
CA ALA A 184 -6.87 1.14 -7.79
C ALA A 184 -7.98 0.08 -7.67
N VAL A 185 -9.09 0.40 -7.01
CA VAL A 185 -10.24 -0.52 -6.86
C VAL A 185 -11.10 -0.61 -8.12
N ASP A 186 -11.03 0.37 -9.02
CA ASP A 186 -11.72 0.35 -10.32
C ASP A 186 -10.95 -0.43 -11.38
N HIS A 187 -9.65 -0.55 -11.20
CA HIS A 187 -8.80 -1.29 -12.12
C HIS A 187 -9.12 -2.79 -12.08
N LYS A 188 -9.19 -3.40 -13.26
CA LYS A 188 -9.36 -4.86 -13.39
C LYS A 188 -8.01 -5.52 -13.53
N GLY A 189 -7.61 -6.26 -12.51
CA GLY A 189 -6.30 -6.87 -12.35
C GLY A 189 -5.66 -6.52 -11.01
N PHE A 190 -4.37 -6.76 -10.89
CA PHE A 190 -3.64 -6.51 -9.65
C PHE A 190 -3.26 -5.02 -9.54
N SER A 191 -3.81 -4.38 -8.52
CA SER A 191 -3.47 -3.00 -8.17
C SER A 191 -2.51 -2.97 -6.98
N TYR A 192 -1.34 -2.38 -7.19
CA TYR A 192 -0.36 -2.12 -6.16
C TYR A 192 -0.35 -0.63 -5.80
N VAL A 193 -0.54 -0.32 -4.53
CA VAL A 193 -0.50 1.05 -4.00
C VAL A 193 0.44 1.10 -2.81
N ASN A 194 1.54 1.83 -2.93
CA ASN A 194 2.45 2.11 -1.81
C ASN A 194 2.12 3.48 -1.21
N ILE A 195 1.77 3.53 0.08
CA ILE A 195 1.41 4.77 0.76
C ILE A 195 2.49 5.12 1.77
N PHE A 196 3.24 6.20 1.50
CA PHE A 196 4.19 6.73 2.45
C PHE A 196 3.47 7.16 3.74
N THR A 197 3.84 6.54 4.84
CA THR A 197 3.11 6.63 6.11
C THR A 197 4.06 6.97 7.25
N PRO A 198 4.19 8.24 7.64
CA PRO A 198 5.11 8.62 8.71
C PRO A 198 4.83 7.86 10.02
N CYS A 199 5.86 7.21 10.58
CA CYS A 199 5.79 6.59 11.90
C CYS A 199 6.27 7.57 12.96
N VAL A 200 5.35 8.22 13.65
CA VAL A 200 5.63 9.29 14.63
C VAL A 200 6.39 8.80 15.87
N THR A 201 6.44 7.50 16.12
CA THR A 201 7.04 6.95 17.35
C THR A 201 8.43 6.35 17.12
N PHE A 202 8.62 5.61 16.04
CA PHE A 202 9.84 4.81 15.86
C PHE A 202 10.69 5.23 14.66
N ASN A 203 10.18 6.07 13.76
CA ASN A 203 10.95 6.59 12.63
C ASN A 203 11.12 8.11 12.77
N GLN A 204 12.21 8.51 13.44
CA GLN A 204 12.59 9.92 13.60
C GLN A 204 13.46 10.43 12.42
N PHE A 205 13.74 9.56 11.44
CA PHE A 205 14.50 9.91 10.25
C PHE A 205 13.58 10.42 9.14
N ASN A 206 12.54 9.65 8.81
CA ASN A 206 11.55 10.01 7.78
C ASN A 206 10.30 10.61 8.47
N THR A 207 10.46 11.83 8.99
CA THR A 207 9.39 12.59 9.64
C THR A 207 8.43 13.21 8.61
N VAL A 208 7.33 13.80 9.08
CA VAL A 208 6.41 14.57 8.22
C VAL A 208 7.15 15.72 7.51
N GLU A 209 8.02 16.41 8.22
CA GLU A 209 8.84 17.50 7.66
C GLU A 209 9.80 16.98 6.60
N TRP A 210 10.40 15.82 6.85
CA TRP A 210 11.26 15.16 5.87
C TRP A 210 10.49 14.85 4.58
N TYR A 211 9.32 14.22 4.69
CA TYR A 211 8.48 13.92 3.53
C TYR A 211 8.04 15.18 2.78
N ASN A 212 7.64 16.24 3.50
CA ASN A 212 7.25 17.51 2.88
C ASN A 212 8.39 18.17 2.08
N GLY A 213 9.65 17.92 2.47
CA GLY A 213 10.83 18.39 1.74
C GLY A 213 11.26 17.52 0.56
N HIS A 214 10.85 16.25 0.52
CA HIS A 214 11.33 15.26 -0.47
C HIS A 214 10.25 14.79 -1.43
N LEU A 215 8.97 14.83 -1.02
CA LEU A 215 7.87 14.46 -1.90
C LEU A 215 7.62 15.54 -2.96
N LYS A 216 7.56 15.14 -4.20
CA LYS A 216 7.19 16.01 -5.33
C LYS A 216 5.94 15.47 -6.00
N LYS A 217 5.04 16.36 -6.43
CA LYS A 217 3.88 15.95 -7.22
C LYS A 217 4.33 15.60 -8.63
N LEU A 218 3.78 14.53 -9.18
CA LEU A 218 4.10 14.09 -10.54
C LEU A 218 3.85 15.18 -11.57
N ALA A 219 2.75 15.93 -11.44
CA ALA A 219 2.42 17.04 -12.31
C ALA A 219 3.47 18.17 -12.32
N ASP A 220 4.18 18.36 -11.21
CA ASP A 220 5.21 19.41 -11.09
C ASP A 220 6.54 19.00 -11.74
N ILE A 221 6.72 17.70 -12.03
CA ILE A 221 7.97 17.13 -12.53
C ILE A 221 7.88 16.78 -14.02
N ARG A 222 6.72 16.34 -14.47
CA ARG A 222 6.47 15.86 -15.85
C ARG A 222 5.10 16.35 -16.34
N GLU A 223 5.08 17.44 -17.12
CA GLU A 223 3.85 18.03 -17.68
C GLU A 223 3.06 17.08 -18.57
N ASN A 224 3.72 16.15 -19.26
CA ASN A 224 3.12 15.24 -20.24
C ASN A 224 3.40 13.76 -19.89
N TYR A 225 3.31 13.39 -18.63
CA TYR A 225 3.49 12.01 -18.21
C TYR A 225 2.30 11.15 -18.66
N ASP A 226 2.58 10.13 -19.48
CA ASP A 226 1.59 9.12 -19.84
C ASP A 226 1.64 7.96 -18.83
N PRO A 227 0.60 7.76 -17.99
CA PRO A 227 0.55 6.65 -17.04
C PRO A 227 0.45 5.27 -17.72
N HIS A 228 0.25 5.20 -19.03
CA HIS A 228 0.23 3.95 -19.79
C HIS A 228 1.59 3.58 -20.40
N ASP A 229 2.57 4.48 -20.31
CA ASP A 229 3.95 4.20 -20.74
C ASP A 229 4.76 3.60 -19.60
N LYS A 230 4.97 2.28 -19.67
CA LYS A 230 5.75 1.54 -18.68
C LYS A 230 7.23 1.96 -18.65
N ALA A 231 7.81 2.30 -19.79
CA ALA A 231 9.20 2.75 -19.87
C ALA A 231 9.36 4.12 -19.21
N ALA A 232 8.41 5.04 -19.46
CA ALA A 232 8.37 6.34 -18.80
C ALA A 232 8.23 6.20 -17.27
N ALA A 233 7.44 5.23 -16.78
CA ALA A 233 7.31 4.94 -15.35
C ALA A 233 8.64 4.47 -14.74
N PHE A 234 9.37 3.55 -15.40
CA PHE A 234 10.70 3.11 -14.94
C PHE A 234 11.72 4.25 -14.94
N HIS A 235 11.76 5.06 -16.00
CA HIS A 235 12.66 6.22 -16.06
C HIS A 235 12.37 7.22 -14.94
N LEU A 236 11.09 7.48 -14.67
CA LEU A 236 10.71 8.39 -13.59
C LEU A 236 11.19 7.90 -12.22
N LEU A 237 11.08 6.59 -11.94
CA LEU A 237 11.53 5.98 -10.69
C LEU A 237 13.06 6.00 -10.56
N SER A 238 13.80 5.84 -11.69
CA SER A 238 15.28 5.80 -11.70
C SER A 238 15.91 7.20 -11.66
N ASP A 239 15.25 8.19 -12.26
CA ASP A 239 15.84 9.53 -12.48
C ASP A 239 15.63 10.48 -11.29
N THR A 240 14.87 10.07 -10.28
CA THR A 240 14.52 10.97 -9.18
C THR A 240 15.19 10.54 -7.89
N ASP A 241 16.12 11.38 -7.39
CA ASP A 241 16.55 11.36 -5.98
C ASP A 241 15.42 11.72 -5.01
N SER A 242 14.24 12.02 -5.55
CA SER A 242 13.07 12.48 -4.83
C SER A 242 11.99 11.41 -4.85
N LEU A 243 11.28 11.23 -3.73
CA LEU A 243 10.11 10.38 -3.67
C LEU A 243 9.02 11.00 -4.53
N VAL A 244 8.69 10.36 -5.63
CA VAL A 244 7.64 10.82 -6.54
C VAL A 244 6.46 9.86 -6.44
N PRO A 245 5.25 10.33 -6.11
CA PRO A 245 4.06 9.52 -6.25
C PRO A 245 3.80 9.22 -7.73
N VAL A 246 4.35 8.12 -8.20
CA VAL A 246 4.17 7.63 -9.56
C VAL A 246 2.83 6.91 -9.68
N SER A 247 2.13 7.07 -10.79
CA SER A 247 1.01 6.20 -11.15
C SER A 247 1.26 5.60 -12.53
N TYR A 248 1.09 4.29 -12.62
CA TYR A 248 1.12 3.53 -13.86
C TYR A 248 -0.13 2.67 -13.94
N THR A 249 -0.79 2.70 -15.09
CA THR A 249 -1.97 1.85 -15.34
C THR A 249 -1.85 1.22 -16.71
N HIS A 250 -1.81 -0.10 -16.76
CA HIS A 250 -1.81 -0.84 -18.01
C HIS A 250 -3.21 -1.36 -18.31
N LEU A 251 -3.75 -0.95 -19.46
CA LEU A 251 -5.03 -1.45 -19.95
C LEU A 251 -4.82 -2.81 -20.62
N THR A 252 -4.68 -3.87 -19.84
CA THR A 252 -4.77 -5.24 -20.34
C THR A 252 -6.08 -5.88 -19.89
N LEU A 253 -6.59 -6.76 -20.72
CA LEU A 253 -7.69 -7.65 -20.31
C LEU A 253 -7.23 -8.46 -19.09
N PRO A 254 -8.07 -8.56 -18.04
CA PRO A 254 -7.72 -9.34 -16.87
C PRO A 254 -7.45 -10.78 -17.28
N THR A 255 -6.38 -11.36 -16.76
CA THR A 255 -6.11 -12.81 -16.86
C THR A 255 -7.05 -13.64 -16.00
N SER A 256 -8.14 -13.05 -15.49
CA SER A 256 -9.18 -13.74 -14.70
C SER A 256 -9.87 -14.89 -15.42
N ASP A 257 -9.72 -14.98 -16.74
CA ASP A 257 -10.31 -16.06 -17.56
C ASP A 257 -9.38 -17.28 -17.69
N LEU A 258 -8.20 -17.24 -17.09
CA LEU A 258 -7.20 -18.31 -17.20
C LEU A 258 -7.00 -19.13 -15.91
N VAL A 259 -7.82 -18.92 -14.87
CA VAL A 259 -7.77 -19.69 -13.61
C VAL A 259 -9.16 -20.20 -13.26
#